data_e5698e57976120769d53dc188d57aa98
#
_entry.id   e5698e57976120769d53dc188d57aa98
#
_cell.length_a   1.000
_cell.length_b   1.000
_cell.length_c   1.000
_cell.angle_alpha   90.00
_cell.angle_beta   90.00
_cell.angle_gamma   90.00
#
_symmetry.space_group_name_H-M   'P 1'
#
loop_
_entity.id
_entity.type
_entity.pdbx_description
1 polymer ?
#
loop_
_entity_poly.entity_id
_entity_poly.type
_entity_poly.pdbx_seq_one_letter_code
_entity_poly.pdbx_strand_id
1 'polypeptide(L)'
;MKKRLRLTRRETIKSLASIGLLPSVATLQENIKMKDITEMSASVLSALIRDRVLSCEEVMQEYLSKINKYNPTYNAIVSLVDNNILIDQAKNADLELEKGIYRGWMHGMPHAIKDLAYAKDLYTSEGSPILAGSMSTKDDLFVSRIRNAGAIFIGKTNTPEFGLGSQTYNEVFGATRNAYDPSKTAGGSSGGAAVGLATQMLPVADGSDMMGSLRNPAAYNNVIGFRPSQGRVPVYYAYYPNTDTFYQQLSTEGAMGRNVEDTMRLLSTIAGPDDRVPLSLRDKMPAYESLKAVNLNNLKIGWLGNYDGYLPLESGVLELCEKAISSLEIHGT
;
A
#
# COMPACT_ATOMS: atom_id res chain seq x y z
N MET A 1 20.73 18.25 -37.87
CA MET A 1 20.97 17.56 -36.56
C MET A 1 20.93 18.59 -35.43
N LYS A 2 19.82 18.73 -34.71
CA LYS A 2 19.73 19.59 -33.52
C LYS A 2 20.19 18.79 -32.31
N LYS A 3 21.36 19.14 -31.73
CA LYS A 3 21.80 18.63 -30.44
C LYS A 3 20.73 19.04 -29.37
N ARG A 4 19.99 18.08 -28.83
CA ARG A 4 19.23 18.30 -27.59
C ARG A 4 20.24 18.52 -26.47
N LEU A 5 20.35 19.73 -25.96
CA LEU A 5 21.07 20.02 -24.73
C LEU A 5 20.35 19.21 -23.60
N ARG A 6 21.05 18.23 -23.03
CA ARG A 6 20.65 17.58 -21.78
C ARG A 6 21.06 18.52 -20.65
N LEU A 7 20.09 19.25 -20.12
CA LEU A 7 20.29 20.03 -18.91
C LEU A 7 20.49 19.07 -17.73
N THR A 8 21.48 19.33 -16.90
CA THR A 8 21.66 18.62 -15.64
C THR A 8 20.53 18.99 -14.67
N ARG A 9 20.27 18.15 -13.64
CA ARG A 9 19.27 18.41 -12.57
C ARG A 9 19.34 19.88 -12.10
N ARG A 10 20.55 20.40 -11.89
CA ARG A 10 20.80 21.77 -11.42
C ARG A 10 20.42 22.84 -12.47
N GLU A 11 20.55 22.55 -13.74
CA GLU A 11 20.27 23.47 -14.85
C GLU A 11 18.79 23.51 -15.22
N THR A 12 18.11 22.37 -15.23
CA THR A 12 16.64 22.29 -15.42
C THR A 12 15.93 23.07 -14.33
N ILE A 13 16.40 22.96 -13.14
CA ILE A 13 15.86 23.57 -11.94
C ILE A 13 16.15 25.09 -11.91
N LYS A 14 17.33 25.53 -12.31
CA LYS A 14 17.66 26.97 -12.49
C LYS A 14 16.81 27.59 -13.59
N SER A 15 16.52 26.86 -14.67
CA SER A 15 15.67 27.30 -15.78
C SER A 15 14.21 27.50 -15.36
N LEU A 16 13.67 26.66 -14.46
CA LEU A 16 12.31 26.79 -13.93
C LEU A 16 12.19 27.93 -12.89
N ALA A 17 13.22 28.18 -12.11
CA ALA A 17 13.30 29.28 -11.17
C ALA A 17 13.41 30.66 -11.85
N SER A 18 14.00 30.71 -13.03
CA SER A 18 14.15 31.97 -13.79
C SER A 18 12.84 32.48 -14.44
N ILE A 19 11.78 31.65 -14.46
CA ILE A 19 10.48 32.00 -15.04
C ILE A 19 9.50 32.59 -14.00
N GLY A 20 9.94 32.73 -12.72
CA GLY A 20 9.16 33.44 -11.67
C GLY A 20 7.87 32.76 -11.21
N LEU A 21 7.60 31.50 -11.61
CA LEU A 21 6.35 30.78 -11.34
C LEU A 21 6.46 29.72 -10.24
N LEU A 22 7.65 29.46 -9.71
CA LEU A 22 7.86 28.50 -8.62
C LEU A 22 8.86 29.04 -7.60
N PRO A 23 8.71 28.71 -6.29
CA PRO A 23 9.75 28.99 -5.30
C PRO A 23 11.07 28.37 -5.76
N SER A 24 12.19 29.00 -5.42
CA SER A 24 13.51 28.51 -5.83
C SER A 24 13.67 27.04 -5.40
N VAL A 25 14.36 26.24 -6.19
CA VAL A 25 14.58 24.82 -5.87
C VAL A 25 15.35 24.61 -4.57
N ALA A 26 16.19 25.56 -4.19
CA ALA A 26 16.77 25.56 -2.85
C ALA A 26 15.66 25.62 -1.78
N THR A 27 14.66 26.48 -1.96
CA THR A 27 13.49 26.58 -1.07
C THR A 27 12.61 25.33 -1.12
N LEU A 28 12.47 24.70 -2.28
CA LEU A 28 11.76 23.41 -2.41
C LEU A 28 12.56 22.27 -1.77
N GLN A 29 13.87 22.21 -1.95
CA GLN A 29 14.73 21.22 -1.30
C GLN A 29 14.86 21.44 0.21
N GLU A 30 14.90 22.70 0.68
CA GLU A 30 14.83 23.01 2.11
C GLU A 30 13.47 22.67 2.72
N ASN A 31 12.37 22.94 2.02
CA ASN A 31 11.04 22.56 2.46
C ASN A 31 10.81 21.04 2.42
N ILE A 32 11.44 20.32 1.49
CA ILE A 32 11.42 18.84 1.45
C ILE A 32 12.30 18.28 2.57
N LYS A 33 13.44 18.86 2.89
CA LYS A 33 14.26 18.48 4.05
C LYS A 33 13.59 18.75 5.39
N MET A 34 12.64 19.69 5.46
CA MET A 34 11.84 19.97 6.65
C MET A 34 10.67 18.99 6.83
N LYS A 35 10.26 18.28 5.76
CA LYS A 35 9.19 17.29 5.81
C LYS A 35 9.79 15.90 5.66
N ASP A 36 9.54 15.03 6.62
CA ASP A 36 9.96 13.61 6.57
C ASP A 36 9.40 12.97 5.28
N ILE A 37 10.27 12.40 4.45
CA ILE A 37 9.91 11.74 3.19
C ILE A 37 8.83 10.67 3.45
N THR A 38 8.92 9.95 4.56
CA THR A 38 7.97 8.89 4.91
C THR A 38 6.60 9.41 5.34
N GLU A 39 6.46 10.70 5.67
CA GLU A 39 5.16 11.34 5.94
C GLU A 39 4.39 11.70 4.67
N MET A 40 5.08 11.81 3.53
CA MET A 40 4.45 12.16 2.27
C MET A 40 3.47 11.07 1.83
N SER A 41 2.43 11.47 1.08
CA SER A 41 1.57 10.50 0.40
C SER A 41 2.33 9.78 -0.71
N ALA A 42 1.95 8.55 -1.01
CA ALA A 42 2.57 7.78 -2.09
C ALA A 42 2.41 8.47 -3.44
N SER A 43 1.30 9.17 -3.64
CA SER A 43 1.04 9.96 -4.85
C SER A 43 2.03 11.13 -5.00
N VAL A 44 2.35 11.81 -3.91
CA VAL A 44 3.37 12.88 -3.89
C VAL A 44 4.76 12.29 -4.13
N LEU A 45 5.12 11.21 -3.44
CA LEU A 45 6.40 10.52 -3.67
C LEU A 45 6.56 10.10 -5.13
N SER A 46 5.53 9.51 -5.72
CA SER A 46 5.51 9.13 -7.13
C SER A 46 5.82 10.29 -8.07
N ALA A 47 5.22 11.46 -7.83
CA ALA A 47 5.47 12.64 -8.64
C ALA A 47 6.90 13.15 -8.46
N LEU A 48 7.40 13.23 -7.23
CA LEU A 48 8.75 13.70 -6.93
C LEU A 48 9.84 12.78 -7.51
N ILE A 49 9.62 11.47 -7.48
CA ILE A 49 10.51 10.47 -8.12
C ILE A 49 10.48 10.64 -9.64
N ARG A 50 9.28 10.63 -10.24
CA ARG A 50 9.12 10.79 -11.69
C ARG A 50 9.80 12.06 -12.21
N ASP A 51 9.62 13.17 -11.48
CA ASP A 51 10.16 14.47 -11.84
C ASP A 51 11.63 14.63 -11.39
N ARG A 52 12.22 13.57 -10.80
CA ARG A 52 13.61 13.47 -10.36
C ARG A 52 14.01 14.54 -9.32
N VAL A 53 13.03 14.95 -8.51
CA VAL A 53 13.23 15.83 -7.35
C VAL A 53 13.79 15.03 -6.17
N LEU A 54 13.23 13.82 -5.96
CA LEU A 54 13.79 12.79 -5.08
C LEU A 54 14.33 11.63 -5.93
N SER A 55 15.44 11.05 -5.51
CA SER A 55 15.89 9.78 -6.06
C SER A 55 15.20 8.59 -5.40
N CYS A 56 15.10 7.48 -6.11
CA CYS A 56 14.65 6.20 -5.56
C CYS A 56 15.54 5.76 -4.40
N GLU A 57 16.87 6.02 -4.50
CA GLU A 57 17.81 5.72 -3.43
C GLU A 57 17.51 6.52 -2.16
N GLU A 58 17.29 7.84 -2.23
CA GLU A 58 16.92 8.66 -1.08
C GLU A 58 15.63 8.14 -0.42
N VAL A 59 14.60 7.86 -1.21
CA VAL A 59 13.33 7.33 -0.70
C VAL A 59 13.54 5.98 -0.01
N MET A 60 14.30 5.06 -0.62
CA MET A 60 14.57 3.75 -0.03
C MET A 60 15.33 3.88 1.29
N GLN A 61 16.35 4.72 1.36
CA GLN A 61 17.13 4.95 2.58
C GLN A 61 16.27 5.45 3.73
N GLU A 62 15.36 6.40 3.48
CA GLU A 62 14.47 6.93 4.51
C GLU A 62 13.48 5.88 5.02
N TYR A 63 12.88 5.08 4.12
CA TYR A 63 11.99 4.00 4.55
C TYR A 63 12.74 2.90 5.31
N LEU A 64 13.94 2.50 4.89
CA LEU A 64 14.77 1.55 5.63
C LEU A 64 15.18 2.07 7.01
N SER A 65 15.50 3.36 7.12
CA SER A 65 15.76 4.01 8.40
C SER A 65 14.54 3.92 9.34
N LYS A 66 13.35 4.20 8.80
CA LYS A 66 12.08 4.10 9.54
C LYS A 66 11.80 2.66 9.99
N ILE A 67 12.01 1.69 9.11
CA ILE A 67 11.85 0.27 9.39
C ILE A 67 12.82 -0.17 10.50
N ASN A 68 14.10 0.17 10.38
CA ASN A 68 15.11 -0.18 11.38
C ASN A 68 14.78 0.41 12.76
N LYS A 69 14.17 1.60 12.80
CA LYS A 69 13.79 2.27 14.05
C LYS A 69 12.55 1.65 14.71
N TYR A 70 11.52 1.35 13.94
CA TYR A 70 10.20 1.02 14.48
C TYR A 70 9.87 -0.48 14.42
N ASN A 71 10.33 -1.19 13.41
CA ASN A 71 9.96 -2.59 13.22
C ASN A 71 10.37 -3.53 14.37
N PRO A 72 11.50 -3.29 15.09
CA PRO A 72 11.82 -4.10 16.27
C PRO A 72 10.75 -4.06 17.38
N THR A 73 10.01 -2.95 17.49
CA THR A 73 8.90 -2.82 18.44
C THR A 73 7.61 -3.43 17.89
N TYR A 74 7.31 -3.16 16.62
CA TYR A 74 5.99 -3.43 16.05
C TYR A 74 5.90 -4.76 15.31
N ASN A 75 7.00 -5.31 14.83
CA ASN A 75 7.07 -6.56 14.06
C ASN A 75 6.06 -6.64 12.92
N ALA A 76 5.99 -5.54 12.14
CA ALA A 76 5.03 -5.38 11.05
C ALA A 76 5.54 -5.94 9.72
N ILE A 77 6.86 -5.77 9.46
CA ILE A 77 7.53 -6.20 8.24
C ILE A 77 8.47 -7.35 8.58
N VAL A 78 8.30 -8.45 7.87
CA VAL A 78 9.03 -9.71 8.09
C VAL A 78 9.73 -10.15 6.79
N SER A 79 10.57 -11.17 6.85
CA SER A 79 11.33 -11.65 5.67
C SER A 79 11.99 -10.52 4.89
N LEU A 80 12.58 -9.55 5.61
CA LEU A 80 13.25 -8.39 5.01
C LEU A 80 14.39 -8.82 4.09
N VAL A 81 14.45 -8.19 2.93
CA VAL A 81 15.59 -8.30 2.01
C VAL A 81 16.77 -7.49 2.56
N ASP A 82 18.00 -7.94 2.26
CA ASP A 82 19.20 -7.22 2.67
C ASP A 82 19.19 -5.76 2.19
N ASN A 83 19.54 -4.84 3.08
CA ASN A 83 19.49 -3.40 2.80
C ASN A 83 20.37 -2.99 1.61
N ASN A 84 21.54 -3.64 1.42
CA ASN A 84 22.43 -3.31 0.31
C ASN A 84 21.78 -3.69 -1.03
N ILE A 85 21.12 -4.85 -1.08
CA ILE A 85 20.38 -5.29 -2.27
C ILE A 85 19.28 -4.28 -2.60
N LEU A 86 18.53 -3.80 -1.59
CA LEU A 86 17.44 -2.83 -1.79
C LEU A 86 17.98 -1.47 -2.28
N ILE A 87 19.07 -1.00 -1.73
CA ILE A 87 19.73 0.23 -2.16
C ILE A 87 20.24 0.09 -3.60
N ASP A 88 20.83 -1.04 -3.96
CA ASP A 88 21.29 -1.26 -5.34
C ASP A 88 20.11 -1.34 -6.33
N GLN A 89 18.98 -1.94 -5.94
CA GLN A 89 17.77 -1.92 -6.75
C GLN A 89 17.23 -0.49 -6.92
N ALA A 90 17.26 0.33 -5.87
CA ALA A 90 16.83 1.72 -5.92
C ALA A 90 17.75 2.56 -6.85
N LYS A 91 19.08 2.40 -6.76
CA LYS A 91 20.03 3.02 -7.68
C LYS A 91 19.79 2.61 -9.14
N ASN A 92 19.47 1.33 -9.37
CA ASN A 92 19.16 0.87 -10.72
C ASN A 92 17.85 1.52 -11.24
N ALA A 93 16.86 1.73 -10.39
CA ALA A 93 15.66 2.48 -10.75
C ALA A 93 15.98 3.95 -11.10
N ASP A 94 16.89 4.60 -10.38
CA ASP A 94 17.36 5.94 -10.74
C ASP A 94 18.06 5.96 -12.11
N LEU A 95 18.90 4.97 -12.39
CA LEU A 95 19.56 4.84 -13.71
C LEU A 95 18.56 4.59 -14.85
N GLU A 96 17.45 3.89 -14.58
CA GLU A 96 16.36 3.74 -15.55
C GLU A 96 15.69 5.09 -15.86
N LEU A 97 15.39 5.90 -14.84
CA LEU A 97 14.85 7.25 -15.02
C LEU A 97 15.81 8.15 -15.81
N GLU A 98 17.13 8.02 -15.61
CA GLU A 98 18.14 8.73 -16.40
C GLU A 98 18.07 8.38 -17.88
N LYS A 99 17.76 7.14 -18.19
CA LYS A 99 17.59 6.64 -19.57
C LYS A 99 16.21 6.95 -20.14
N GLY A 100 15.33 7.60 -19.36
CA GLY A 100 13.94 7.91 -19.76
C GLY A 100 12.98 6.74 -19.60
N ILE A 101 13.34 5.70 -18.85
CA ILE A 101 12.51 4.56 -18.56
C ILE A 101 11.77 4.82 -17.25
N TYR A 102 10.46 4.97 -17.33
CA TYR A 102 9.56 5.10 -16.17
C TYR A 102 8.58 3.94 -16.18
N ARG A 103 8.68 3.03 -15.21
CA ARG A 103 7.86 1.80 -15.17
C ARG A 103 6.42 2.07 -14.79
N GLY A 104 6.18 3.07 -13.96
CA GLY A 104 4.85 3.42 -13.47
C GLY A 104 4.92 4.20 -12.16
N TRP A 105 3.77 4.48 -11.58
CA TRP A 105 3.68 5.36 -10.40
C TRP A 105 4.38 4.82 -9.15
N MET A 106 4.66 3.53 -9.08
CA MET A 106 5.44 2.91 -8.00
C MET A 106 6.93 2.79 -8.33
N HIS A 107 7.41 3.45 -9.37
CA HIS A 107 8.81 3.34 -9.82
C HIS A 107 9.80 3.64 -8.70
N GLY A 108 10.59 2.62 -8.31
CA GLY A 108 11.57 2.71 -7.23
C GLY A 108 11.00 2.79 -5.81
N MET A 109 9.66 2.73 -5.66
CA MET A 109 8.99 2.86 -4.36
C MET A 109 9.08 1.56 -3.56
N PRO A 110 9.44 1.59 -2.26
CA PRO A 110 9.44 0.39 -1.42
C PRO A 110 8.02 -0.14 -1.20
N HIS A 111 7.87 -1.46 -1.26
CA HIS A 111 6.61 -2.15 -1.00
C HIS A 111 6.86 -3.51 -0.33
N ALA A 112 6.07 -3.86 0.67
CA ALA A 112 6.11 -5.17 1.32
C ALA A 112 4.79 -5.89 1.05
N ILE A 113 4.88 -7.09 0.48
CA ILE A 113 3.72 -7.90 0.09
C ILE A 113 3.21 -8.69 1.31
N LYS A 114 1.90 -8.79 1.49
CA LYS A 114 1.32 -9.63 2.55
C LYS A 114 1.85 -11.06 2.45
N ASP A 115 2.23 -11.66 3.59
CA ASP A 115 2.87 -12.99 3.61
C ASP A 115 1.90 -14.16 3.34
N LEU A 116 0.81 -13.91 2.64
CA LEU A 116 -0.07 -14.89 2.03
C LEU A 116 0.09 -14.97 0.51
N ALA A 117 0.71 -13.96 -0.10
CA ALA A 117 0.86 -13.90 -1.54
C ALA A 117 2.31 -14.22 -1.95
N TYR A 118 2.45 -14.96 -3.03
CA TYR A 118 3.74 -15.34 -3.56
C TYR A 118 4.33 -14.20 -4.40
N ALA A 119 5.54 -13.80 -4.01
CA ALA A 119 6.33 -12.80 -4.72
C ALA A 119 7.69 -13.39 -5.08
N LYS A 120 8.02 -13.42 -6.36
CA LYS A 120 9.27 -13.96 -6.87
C LYS A 120 10.48 -13.37 -6.14
N ASP A 121 11.42 -14.23 -5.79
CA ASP A 121 12.66 -13.93 -5.08
C ASP A 121 12.46 -13.46 -3.62
N LEU A 122 11.26 -13.67 -3.03
CA LEU A 122 11.00 -13.47 -1.62
C LEU A 122 10.59 -14.78 -0.92
N TYR A 123 10.97 -14.91 0.34
CA TYR A 123 10.44 -15.96 1.20
C TYR A 123 8.96 -15.71 1.47
N THR A 124 8.15 -16.74 1.33
CA THR A 124 6.72 -16.72 1.65
C THR A 124 6.41 -17.88 2.57
N SER A 125 6.03 -17.58 3.81
CA SER A 125 5.77 -18.60 4.82
C SER A 125 4.29 -18.80 5.11
N GLU A 126 3.44 -17.88 4.68
CA GLU A 126 2.04 -17.81 5.09
C GLU A 126 1.86 -17.83 6.62
N GLY A 127 2.89 -17.36 7.36
CA GLY A 127 2.94 -17.41 8.81
C GLY A 127 3.06 -18.84 9.39
N SER A 128 3.31 -19.86 8.56
CA SER A 128 3.35 -21.27 8.97
C SER A 128 4.77 -21.81 9.02
N PRO A 129 5.15 -22.54 10.10
CA PRO A 129 6.42 -23.26 10.17
C PRO A 129 6.60 -24.27 9.03
N ILE A 130 5.50 -24.79 8.47
CA ILE A 130 5.53 -25.79 7.38
C ILE A 130 6.11 -25.16 6.10
N LEU A 131 5.85 -23.87 5.86
CA LEU A 131 6.30 -23.14 4.68
C LEU A 131 7.50 -22.23 4.97
N ALA A 132 7.94 -22.14 6.22
CA ALA A 132 9.06 -21.29 6.61
C ALA A 132 10.32 -21.61 5.78
N GLY A 133 10.97 -20.57 5.25
CA GLY A 133 12.14 -20.71 4.37
C GLY A 133 11.83 -21.05 2.91
N SER A 134 10.55 -21.13 2.51
CA SER A 134 10.17 -21.38 1.12
C SER A 134 10.38 -20.13 0.27
N MET A 135 11.28 -20.21 -0.72
CA MET A 135 11.54 -19.12 -1.66
C MET A 135 10.56 -19.18 -2.84
N SER A 136 9.86 -18.10 -3.10
CA SER A 136 8.96 -18.00 -4.25
C SER A 136 9.74 -17.80 -5.55
N THR A 137 9.40 -18.56 -6.57
CA THR A 137 9.99 -18.45 -7.92
C THR A 137 9.08 -17.74 -8.92
N LYS A 138 7.86 -17.40 -8.51
CA LYS A 138 6.84 -16.75 -9.32
C LYS A 138 6.08 -15.70 -8.52
N ASP A 139 5.50 -14.73 -9.20
CA ASP A 139 4.57 -13.77 -8.63
C ASP A 139 3.13 -14.26 -8.80
N ASP A 140 2.30 -14.03 -7.79
CA ASP A 140 0.85 -14.04 -7.96
C ASP A 140 0.41 -12.90 -8.90
N LEU A 141 -0.78 -13.00 -9.46
CA LEU A 141 -1.23 -12.05 -10.48
C LEU A 141 -1.17 -10.60 -10.04
N PHE A 142 -1.76 -10.26 -8.89
CA PHE A 142 -1.76 -8.88 -8.40
C PHE A 142 -0.35 -8.40 -8.00
N VAL A 143 0.48 -9.30 -7.48
CA VAL A 143 1.89 -9.04 -7.16
C VAL A 143 2.67 -8.65 -8.41
N SER A 144 2.46 -9.39 -9.52
CA SER A 144 3.09 -9.06 -10.80
C SER A 144 2.68 -7.67 -11.31
N ARG A 145 1.42 -7.25 -11.06
CA ARG A 145 0.93 -5.91 -11.42
C ARG A 145 1.63 -4.81 -10.61
N ILE A 146 1.82 -5.03 -9.31
CA ILE A 146 2.58 -4.11 -8.43
C ILE A 146 4.04 -4.00 -8.89
N ARG A 147 4.68 -5.15 -9.17
CA ARG A 147 6.06 -5.18 -9.71
C ARG A 147 6.17 -4.43 -11.02
N ASN A 148 5.23 -4.64 -11.94
CA ASN A 148 5.21 -3.97 -13.24
C ASN A 148 4.96 -2.46 -13.12
N ALA A 149 4.29 -2.01 -12.06
CA ALA A 149 4.15 -0.59 -11.74
C ALA A 149 5.46 0.04 -11.22
N GLY A 150 6.51 -0.77 -11.01
CA GLY A 150 7.86 -0.33 -10.67
C GLY A 150 8.24 -0.43 -9.20
N ALA A 151 7.40 -1.05 -8.36
CA ALA A 151 7.72 -1.23 -6.94
C ALA A 151 8.97 -2.09 -6.71
N ILE A 152 9.73 -1.76 -5.68
CA ILE A 152 10.82 -2.56 -5.15
C ILE A 152 10.31 -3.31 -3.93
N PHE A 153 10.33 -4.64 -3.98
CA PHE A 153 9.83 -5.46 -2.89
C PHE A 153 10.88 -5.60 -1.80
N ILE A 154 10.57 -5.05 -0.61
CA ILE A 154 11.49 -4.99 0.52
C ILE A 154 11.36 -6.15 1.51
N GLY A 155 10.33 -6.96 1.38
CA GLY A 155 10.00 -8.06 2.27
C GLY A 155 8.52 -8.35 2.27
N LYS A 156 8.02 -8.87 3.39
CA LYS A 156 6.63 -9.28 3.57
C LYS A 156 5.99 -8.50 4.72
N THR A 157 4.66 -8.31 4.69
CA THR A 157 3.92 -7.84 5.87
C THR A 157 3.36 -9.03 6.64
N ASN A 158 3.50 -8.98 7.97
CA ASN A 158 3.13 -10.08 8.86
C ASN A 158 1.62 -10.38 8.84
N THR A 159 1.26 -11.64 9.01
CA THR A 159 -0.10 -12.18 8.96
C THR A 159 -0.23 -13.31 9.98
N PRO A 160 -1.42 -13.69 10.48
CA PRO A 160 -1.58 -14.96 11.17
C PRO A 160 -1.37 -16.16 10.23
N GLU A 161 -1.10 -17.31 10.76
CA GLU A 161 -0.88 -18.54 9.98
C GLU A 161 -2.04 -18.78 9.00
N PHE A 162 -1.73 -18.96 7.72
CA PHE A 162 -2.66 -19.10 6.59
C PHE A 162 -3.72 -17.98 6.50
N GLY A 163 -3.45 -16.82 7.13
CA GLY A 163 -4.41 -15.73 7.19
C GLY A 163 -5.64 -16.00 8.08
N LEU A 164 -5.64 -17.11 8.83
CA LEU A 164 -6.76 -17.55 9.64
C LEU A 164 -6.73 -16.85 11.02
N GLY A 165 -7.58 -15.86 11.17
CA GLY A 165 -7.74 -15.12 12.42
C GLY A 165 -7.79 -13.61 12.24
N SER A 166 -8.37 -12.93 13.24
CA SER A 166 -8.48 -11.46 13.29
C SER A 166 -7.36 -10.81 14.08
N GLN A 167 -6.31 -11.58 14.40
CA GLN A 167 -5.15 -11.14 15.18
C GLN A 167 -3.88 -11.55 14.43
N THR A 168 -2.95 -10.62 14.28
CA THR A 168 -1.69 -10.87 13.55
C THR A 168 -0.61 -11.39 14.49
N TYR A 169 -0.52 -12.68 14.58
CA TYR A 169 0.58 -13.42 15.23
C TYR A 169 0.74 -14.80 14.60
N ASN A 170 1.94 -15.34 14.63
CA ASN A 170 2.24 -16.68 14.16
C ASN A 170 3.52 -17.21 14.83
N GLU A 171 3.82 -18.50 14.67
CA GLU A 171 4.97 -19.14 15.29
C GLU A 171 6.30 -18.84 14.55
N VAL A 172 6.26 -18.37 13.32
CA VAL A 172 7.45 -18.06 12.51
C VAL A 172 8.06 -16.72 12.93
N PHE A 173 7.21 -15.69 13.06
CA PHE A 173 7.65 -14.31 13.26
C PHE A 173 7.18 -13.69 14.58
N GLY A 174 6.22 -14.31 15.26
CA GLY A 174 5.60 -13.74 16.45
C GLY A 174 4.51 -12.73 16.13
N ALA A 175 4.15 -11.90 17.12
CA ALA A 175 3.03 -10.98 17.06
C ALA A 175 3.39 -9.61 16.49
N THR A 176 2.54 -9.09 15.63
CA THR A 176 2.52 -7.67 15.25
C THR A 176 1.73 -6.87 16.28
N ARG A 177 2.30 -5.77 16.76
CA ARG A 177 1.74 -4.91 17.82
C ARG A 177 1.04 -3.71 17.22
N ASN A 178 -0.03 -3.24 17.89
CA ASN A 178 -0.79 -2.08 17.47
C ASN A 178 0.09 -0.82 17.41
N ALA A 179 -0.11 0.02 16.40
CA ALA A 179 0.71 1.20 16.15
C ALA A 179 0.57 2.29 17.23
N TYR A 180 -0.58 2.36 17.90
CA TYR A 180 -0.88 3.36 18.93
C TYR A 180 -0.61 2.86 20.36
N ASP A 181 -0.86 1.58 20.60
CA ASP A 181 -0.61 0.91 21.87
C ASP A 181 0.01 -0.46 21.63
N PRO A 182 1.34 -0.61 21.74
CA PRO A 182 2.01 -1.89 21.51
C PRO A 182 1.64 -3.03 22.47
N SER A 183 0.87 -2.77 23.52
CA SER A 183 0.30 -3.80 24.39
C SER A 183 -0.96 -4.45 23.81
N LYS A 184 -1.53 -3.87 22.76
CA LYS A 184 -2.77 -4.28 22.11
C LYS A 184 -2.49 -5.00 20.79
N THR A 185 -3.53 -5.67 20.30
CA THR A 185 -3.50 -6.33 18.99
C THR A 185 -3.48 -5.32 17.85
N ALA A 186 -2.79 -5.65 16.78
CA ALA A 186 -2.84 -4.93 15.51
C ALA A 186 -4.13 -5.19 14.72
N GLY A 187 -4.98 -6.12 15.19
CA GLY A 187 -6.00 -6.69 14.33
C GLY A 187 -5.40 -7.62 13.28
N GLY A 188 -6.21 -8.13 12.36
CA GLY A 188 -5.73 -9.07 11.33
C GLY A 188 -6.82 -9.40 10.29
N SER A 189 -6.43 -10.15 9.29
CA SER A 189 -5.12 -10.80 9.08
C SER A 189 -4.07 -9.89 8.43
N SER A 190 -4.40 -8.70 7.90
CA SER A 190 -3.44 -7.75 7.31
C SER A 190 -2.85 -6.78 8.35
N GLY A 191 -2.54 -7.26 9.57
CA GLY A 191 -2.06 -6.39 10.65
C GLY A 191 -0.68 -5.81 10.38
N GLY A 192 0.24 -6.57 9.79
CA GLY A 192 1.54 -6.05 9.39
C GLY A 192 1.44 -4.88 8.41
N ALA A 193 0.55 -4.98 7.41
CA ALA A 193 0.27 -3.91 6.46
C ALA A 193 -0.27 -2.65 7.14
N ALA A 194 -1.29 -2.80 8.00
CA ALA A 194 -1.89 -1.67 8.71
C ALA A 194 -0.90 -0.94 9.62
N VAL A 195 -0.12 -1.69 10.39
CA VAL A 195 0.90 -1.12 11.28
C VAL A 195 2.05 -0.50 10.49
N GLY A 196 2.50 -1.14 9.39
CA GLY A 196 3.51 -0.59 8.50
C GLY A 196 3.12 0.77 7.92
N LEU A 197 1.84 0.95 7.59
CA LEU A 197 1.28 2.24 7.15
C LEU A 197 1.20 3.25 8.28
N ALA A 198 0.61 2.90 9.42
CA ALA A 198 0.38 3.81 10.54
C ALA A 198 1.69 4.34 11.12
N THR A 199 2.74 3.51 11.13
CA THR A 199 4.09 3.88 11.58
C THR A 199 4.97 4.47 10.47
N GLN A 200 4.42 4.67 9.28
CA GLN A 200 5.11 5.24 8.12
C GLN A 200 6.31 4.41 7.63
N MET A 201 6.31 3.11 7.91
CA MET A 201 7.29 2.16 7.36
C MET A 201 6.97 1.74 5.92
N LEU A 202 5.74 2.02 5.45
CA LEU A 202 5.29 1.76 4.08
C LEU A 202 4.51 2.95 3.53
N PRO A 203 4.66 3.29 2.23
CA PRO A 203 3.88 4.34 1.59
C PRO A 203 2.44 3.89 1.29
N VAL A 204 2.27 2.69 0.79
CA VAL A 204 1.02 1.95 0.54
C VAL A 204 1.23 0.48 0.83
N ALA A 205 0.17 -0.29 1.03
CA ALA A 205 0.24 -1.72 1.28
C ALA A 205 -0.91 -2.47 0.60
N ASP A 206 -0.65 -3.70 0.19
CA ASP A 206 -1.67 -4.67 -0.15
C ASP A 206 -2.18 -5.40 1.09
N GLY A 207 -3.28 -6.10 0.92
CA GLY A 207 -3.85 -6.99 1.90
C GLY A 207 -4.98 -7.81 1.31
N SER A 208 -5.52 -8.73 2.09
CA SER A 208 -6.64 -9.55 1.68
C SER A 208 -7.75 -9.55 2.73
N ASP A 209 -8.99 -9.82 2.32
CA ASP A 209 -10.16 -9.78 3.20
C ASP A 209 -11.16 -10.88 2.85
N MET A 210 -11.25 -11.90 3.69
CA MET A 210 -12.33 -12.88 3.64
C MET A 210 -13.45 -12.50 4.60
N MET A 211 -13.10 -12.16 5.86
CA MET A 211 -14.04 -11.91 6.96
C MET A 211 -13.65 -10.64 7.75
N GLY A 212 -13.09 -9.63 7.08
CA GLY A 212 -12.70 -8.37 7.71
C GLY A 212 -11.21 -8.08 7.69
N SER A 213 -10.39 -8.91 7.03
CA SER A 213 -8.93 -8.86 7.16
C SER A 213 -8.23 -7.65 6.49
N LEU A 214 -8.93 -6.82 5.72
CA LEU A 214 -8.50 -5.45 5.35
C LEU A 214 -9.07 -4.43 6.34
N ARG A 215 -10.35 -4.55 6.65
CA ARG A 215 -11.14 -3.57 7.39
C ARG A 215 -10.80 -3.56 8.89
N ASN A 216 -10.70 -4.74 9.52
CA ASN A 216 -10.38 -4.84 10.96
C ASN A 216 -9.03 -4.21 11.30
N PRO A 217 -7.88 -4.62 10.70
CA PRO A 217 -6.60 -4.02 11.06
C PRO A 217 -6.52 -2.55 10.67
N ALA A 218 -7.22 -2.11 9.62
CA ALA A 218 -7.31 -0.70 9.26
C ALA A 218 -8.01 0.12 10.35
N ALA A 219 -9.13 -0.36 10.89
CA ALA A 219 -9.84 0.30 11.99
C ALA A 219 -8.98 0.35 13.26
N TYR A 220 -8.27 -0.71 13.60
CA TYR A 220 -7.41 -0.76 14.80
C TYR A 220 -6.19 0.16 14.71
N ASN A 221 -5.72 0.49 13.50
CA ASN A 221 -4.50 1.29 13.30
C ASN A 221 -4.76 2.63 12.60
N ASN A 222 -6.03 3.07 12.50
CA ASN A 222 -6.41 4.35 11.92
C ASN A 222 -5.83 4.59 10.52
N VAL A 223 -5.98 3.59 9.66
CA VAL A 223 -5.63 3.65 8.24
C VAL A 223 -6.82 3.21 7.40
N ILE A 224 -6.73 3.31 6.09
CA ILE A 224 -7.78 2.88 5.17
C ILE A 224 -7.50 1.45 4.72
N GLY A 225 -8.47 0.55 4.88
CA GLY A 225 -8.49 -0.78 4.31
C GLY A 225 -9.72 -0.94 3.42
N PHE A 226 -9.52 -1.03 2.12
CA PHE A 226 -10.59 -1.09 1.15
C PHE A 226 -10.81 -2.51 0.65
N ARG A 227 -11.98 -3.09 1.00
CA ARG A 227 -12.43 -4.36 0.46
C ARG A 227 -13.21 -4.12 -0.83
N PRO A 228 -12.67 -4.43 -2.01
CA PRO A 228 -13.41 -4.28 -3.27
C PRO A 228 -14.48 -5.37 -3.44
N SER A 229 -15.35 -5.20 -4.42
CA SER A 229 -16.28 -6.24 -4.85
C SER A 229 -15.50 -7.47 -5.33
N GLN A 230 -16.09 -8.65 -5.10
CA GLN A 230 -15.52 -9.92 -5.57
C GLN A 230 -15.23 -9.87 -7.07
N GLY A 231 -14.06 -10.36 -7.46
CA GLY A 231 -13.61 -10.37 -8.86
C GLY A 231 -13.09 -9.03 -9.38
N ARG A 232 -13.15 -7.94 -8.61
CA ARG A 232 -12.54 -6.65 -8.97
C ARG A 232 -11.02 -6.74 -9.08
N VAL A 233 -10.40 -7.39 -8.09
CA VAL A 233 -9.01 -7.84 -8.15
C VAL A 233 -9.04 -9.33 -8.42
N PRO A 234 -8.63 -9.77 -9.62
CA PRO A 234 -8.65 -11.19 -9.94
C PRO A 234 -7.56 -11.93 -9.16
N VAL A 235 -7.96 -12.98 -8.47
CA VAL A 235 -7.06 -13.83 -7.71
C VAL A 235 -6.59 -14.98 -8.57
N TYR A 236 -5.28 -15.05 -8.83
CA TYR A 236 -4.64 -16.15 -9.54
C TYR A 236 -3.31 -16.46 -8.86
N TYR A 237 -3.30 -17.57 -8.13
CA TYR A 237 -2.13 -17.99 -7.37
C TYR A 237 -1.14 -18.70 -8.27
N ALA A 238 0.11 -18.29 -8.21
CA ALA A 238 1.18 -18.79 -9.09
C ALA A 238 1.47 -20.28 -8.90
N TYR A 239 1.24 -20.81 -7.70
CA TYR A 239 1.50 -22.21 -7.36
C TYR A 239 0.25 -23.07 -7.36
N TYR A 240 -0.91 -22.46 -7.27
CA TYR A 240 -2.20 -23.16 -7.21
C TYR A 240 -3.20 -22.63 -8.25
N PRO A 241 -2.83 -22.61 -9.55
CA PRO A 241 -3.63 -21.92 -10.57
C PRO A 241 -5.03 -22.50 -10.78
N ASN A 242 -5.28 -23.73 -10.35
CA ASN A 242 -6.54 -24.42 -10.58
C ASN A 242 -7.42 -24.55 -9.32
N THR A 243 -6.99 -24.03 -8.17
CA THR A 243 -7.66 -24.35 -6.90
C THR A 243 -8.81 -23.47 -6.57
N ASP A 244 -9.24 -22.38 -7.48
CA ASP A 244 -9.83 -21.50 -6.68
C ASP A 244 -10.83 -20.56 -7.07
N THR A 245 -11.10 -20.42 -8.31
CA THR A 245 -12.08 -19.45 -8.76
C THR A 245 -13.52 -19.75 -8.30
N PHE A 246 -13.83 -21.00 -8.00
CA PHE A 246 -15.13 -21.39 -7.50
C PHE A 246 -15.23 -21.49 -5.97
N TYR A 247 -14.13 -21.80 -5.30
CA TYR A 247 -14.13 -22.09 -3.86
C TYR A 247 -13.77 -20.89 -3.00
N GLN A 248 -13.02 -19.92 -3.52
CA GLN A 248 -12.57 -18.75 -2.73
C GLN A 248 -13.34 -17.47 -3.02
N GLN A 249 -14.62 -17.56 -3.27
CA GLN A 249 -15.47 -16.39 -3.55
C GLN A 249 -15.61 -15.42 -2.37
N LEU A 250 -15.23 -15.81 -1.17
CA LEU A 250 -15.32 -14.95 0.01
C LEU A 250 -14.08 -14.08 0.20
N SER A 251 -12.90 -14.52 -0.28
CA SER A 251 -11.66 -13.78 -0.16
C SER A 251 -11.48 -12.83 -1.33
N THR A 252 -10.97 -11.64 -1.07
CA THR A 252 -10.57 -10.68 -2.09
C THR A 252 -9.27 -10.00 -1.68
N GLU A 253 -8.41 -9.75 -2.67
CA GLU A 253 -7.26 -8.88 -2.50
C GLU A 253 -7.71 -7.43 -2.58
N GLY A 254 -7.01 -6.55 -1.85
CA GLY A 254 -7.35 -5.14 -1.83
C GLY A 254 -6.17 -4.26 -1.44
N ALA A 255 -6.46 -2.97 -1.36
CA ALA A 255 -5.48 -1.95 -1.10
C ALA A 255 -5.69 -1.31 0.26
N MET A 256 -4.57 -0.92 0.88
CA MET A 256 -4.52 -0.18 2.12
C MET A 256 -3.64 1.07 1.96
N GLY A 257 -4.00 2.14 2.66
CA GLY A 257 -3.28 3.41 2.59
C GLY A 257 -3.58 4.32 3.76
N ARG A 258 -2.82 5.40 3.88
CA ARG A 258 -3.06 6.44 4.89
C ARG A 258 -4.11 7.47 4.45
N ASN A 259 -4.46 7.46 3.18
CA ASN A 259 -5.47 8.32 2.58
C ASN A 259 -6.20 7.60 1.43
N VAL A 260 -7.34 8.12 1.03
CA VAL A 260 -8.18 7.52 -0.02
C VAL A 260 -7.47 7.50 -1.37
N GLU A 261 -6.77 8.58 -1.72
CA GLU A 261 -6.08 8.74 -3.00
C GLU A 261 -5.06 7.62 -3.23
N ASP A 262 -4.15 7.41 -2.28
CA ASP A 262 -3.11 6.38 -2.37
C ASP A 262 -3.73 4.97 -2.38
N THR A 263 -4.76 4.73 -1.55
CA THR A 263 -5.49 3.46 -1.50
C THR A 263 -6.12 3.13 -2.85
N MET A 264 -6.81 4.10 -3.46
CA MET A 264 -7.48 3.90 -4.75
C MET A 264 -6.48 3.77 -5.90
N ARG A 265 -5.34 4.44 -5.81
CA ARG A 265 -4.27 4.33 -6.81
C ARG A 265 -3.66 2.93 -6.81
N LEU A 266 -3.39 2.36 -5.64
CA LEU A 266 -2.93 0.97 -5.54
C LEU A 266 -4.03 0.01 -6.01
N LEU A 267 -5.29 0.22 -5.61
CA LEU A 267 -6.40 -0.60 -6.09
C LEU A 267 -6.51 -0.58 -7.62
N SER A 268 -6.38 0.59 -8.24
CA SER A 268 -6.40 0.72 -9.71
C SER A 268 -5.26 -0.06 -10.38
N THR A 269 -4.13 -0.19 -9.70
CA THR A 269 -2.98 -0.95 -10.19
C THR A 269 -3.24 -2.45 -10.18
N ILE A 270 -3.85 -2.97 -9.11
CA ILE A 270 -4.07 -4.42 -8.95
C ILE A 270 -5.38 -4.92 -9.55
N ALA A 271 -6.36 -4.03 -9.76
CA ALA A 271 -7.67 -4.34 -10.33
C ALA A 271 -7.64 -4.59 -11.84
N GLY A 272 -8.77 -5.05 -12.36
CA GLY A 272 -9.00 -5.26 -13.79
C GLY A 272 -9.03 -6.73 -14.19
N PRO A 273 -9.70 -7.06 -15.30
CA PRO A 273 -9.95 -8.44 -15.72
C PRO A 273 -8.66 -9.21 -16.02
N ASP A 274 -8.77 -10.53 -15.90
CA ASP A 274 -7.75 -11.47 -16.36
C ASP A 274 -8.45 -12.73 -16.90
N ASP A 275 -8.09 -13.19 -18.09
CA ASP A 275 -8.75 -14.32 -18.75
C ASP A 275 -8.51 -15.65 -18.04
N ARG A 276 -7.49 -15.75 -17.20
CA ARG A 276 -7.22 -16.91 -16.35
C ARG A 276 -8.18 -17.02 -15.17
N VAL A 277 -8.90 -15.93 -14.86
CA VAL A 277 -9.84 -15.84 -13.73
C VAL A 277 -11.27 -15.62 -14.25
N PRO A 278 -12.05 -16.69 -14.47
CA PRO A 278 -13.37 -16.60 -15.08
C PRO A 278 -14.36 -15.66 -14.39
N LEU A 279 -14.24 -15.52 -13.07
CA LEU A 279 -15.09 -14.64 -12.25
C LEU A 279 -14.55 -13.20 -12.12
N SER A 280 -13.48 -12.85 -12.82
CA SER A 280 -12.98 -11.48 -12.83
C SER A 280 -13.99 -10.54 -13.49
N LEU A 281 -14.23 -9.38 -12.88
CA LEU A 281 -15.14 -8.36 -13.42
C LEU A 281 -14.54 -7.77 -14.70
N ARG A 282 -15.35 -7.76 -15.76
CA ARG A 282 -14.94 -7.30 -17.10
C ARG A 282 -15.01 -5.79 -17.27
N ASP A 283 -15.81 -5.12 -16.47
CA ASP A 283 -15.88 -3.66 -16.48
C ASP A 283 -14.56 -3.05 -15.99
N LYS A 284 -14.10 -2.05 -16.70
CA LYS A 284 -12.87 -1.34 -16.33
C LYS A 284 -13.10 -0.52 -15.07
N MET A 285 -12.21 -0.65 -14.11
CA MET A 285 -12.15 0.30 -13.02
C MET A 285 -11.76 1.67 -13.59
N PRO A 286 -12.43 2.77 -13.19
CA PRO A 286 -11.98 4.11 -13.55
C PRO A 286 -10.51 4.31 -13.19
N ALA A 287 -9.76 4.97 -14.05
CA ALA A 287 -8.41 5.37 -13.71
C ALA A 287 -8.46 6.28 -12.47
N TYR A 288 -7.48 6.14 -11.60
CA TYR A 288 -7.41 6.95 -10.37
C TYR A 288 -7.55 8.46 -10.68
N GLU A 289 -6.91 8.94 -11.73
CA GLU A 289 -6.93 10.34 -12.16
C GLU A 289 -8.33 10.83 -12.57
N SER A 290 -9.25 9.91 -12.85
CA SER A 290 -10.64 10.24 -13.20
C SER A 290 -11.58 10.28 -12.00
N LEU A 291 -11.11 9.95 -10.79
CA LEU A 291 -11.90 10.03 -9.57
C LEU A 291 -12.17 11.51 -9.25
N LYS A 292 -13.39 11.93 -9.47
CA LYS A 292 -13.86 13.27 -9.16
C LYS A 292 -14.45 13.32 -7.76
N ALA A 293 -14.46 14.51 -7.17
CA ALA A 293 -15.24 14.76 -5.97
C ALA A 293 -16.70 14.34 -6.20
N VAL A 294 -17.24 13.56 -5.31
CA VAL A 294 -18.64 13.13 -5.34
C VAL A 294 -19.51 14.31 -4.98
N ASN A 295 -20.54 14.59 -5.79
CA ASN A 295 -21.59 15.51 -5.37
C ASN A 295 -22.48 14.79 -4.35
N LEU A 296 -22.45 15.25 -3.12
CA LEU A 296 -23.23 14.65 -2.01
C LEU A 296 -24.69 15.07 -2.03
N ASN A 297 -25.06 16.09 -2.82
CA ASN A 297 -26.44 16.53 -2.94
C ASN A 297 -27.33 15.39 -3.45
N ASN A 298 -28.39 15.12 -2.72
CA ASN A 298 -29.36 14.07 -3.01
C ASN A 298 -28.87 12.62 -2.77
N LEU A 299 -27.72 12.40 -2.17
CA LEU A 299 -27.36 11.07 -1.67
C LEU A 299 -28.26 10.72 -0.48
N LYS A 300 -28.75 9.49 -0.46
CA LYS A 300 -29.44 8.91 0.68
C LYS A 300 -28.51 7.94 1.38
N ILE A 301 -28.18 8.22 2.63
CA ILE A 301 -27.29 7.40 3.44
C ILE A 301 -28.11 6.73 4.53
N GLY A 302 -28.14 5.40 4.56
CA GLY A 302 -28.74 4.63 5.63
C GLY A 302 -27.72 4.40 6.74
N TRP A 303 -28.03 4.80 7.96
CA TRP A 303 -27.24 4.53 9.16
C TRP A 303 -27.90 3.45 10.00
N LEU A 304 -27.20 2.34 10.21
CA LEU A 304 -27.72 1.19 10.98
C LEU A 304 -27.30 1.20 12.46
N GLY A 305 -26.38 2.10 12.81
CA GLY A 305 -25.90 2.21 14.19
C GLY A 305 -25.35 0.89 14.74
N ASN A 306 -25.87 0.50 15.89
CA ASN A 306 -25.56 -0.77 16.54
C ASN A 306 -26.67 -1.83 16.38
N TYR A 307 -27.55 -1.68 15.38
CA TYR A 307 -28.74 -2.53 15.16
C TYR A 307 -29.62 -2.59 16.40
N ASP A 308 -30.03 -1.45 16.93
CA ASP A 308 -30.86 -1.31 18.13
C ASP A 308 -30.31 -2.06 19.36
N GLY A 309 -29.00 -2.02 19.54
CA GLY A 309 -28.33 -2.66 20.68
C GLY A 309 -27.93 -4.12 20.44
N TYR A 310 -28.23 -4.69 19.26
CA TYR A 310 -27.82 -6.06 18.93
C TYR A 310 -26.30 -6.24 18.89
N LEU A 311 -25.55 -5.22 18.42
CA LEU A 311 -24.08 -5.25 18.40
C LEU A 311 -23.54 -4.58 19.66
N PRO A 312 -22.84 -5.33 20.54
CA PRO A 312 -22.16 -4.71 21.68
C PRO A 312 -20.95 -3.89 21.16
N LEU A 313 -20.95 -2.60 21.45
CA LEU A 313 -19.87 -1.67 21.10
C LEU A 313 -19.25 -1.09 22.37
N GLU A 314 -17.95 -0.84 22.34
CA GLU A 314 -17.29 -0.07 23.38
C GLU A 314 -17.81 1.38 23.40
N SER A 315 -17.84 1.98 24.59
CA SER A 315 -18.22 3.39 24.76
C SER A 315 -17.35 4.31 23.90
N GLY A 316 -17.98 5.27 23.24
CA GLY A 316 -17.34 6.25 22.35
C GLY A 316 -17.23 5.83 20.88
N VAL A 317 -17.39 4.54 20.54
CA VAL A 317 -17.30 4.08 19.14
C VAL A 317 -18.50 4.56 18.33
N LEU A 318 -19.71 4.36 18.83
CA LEU A 318 -20.94 4.74 18.13
C LEU A 318 -21.02 6.26 17.97
N GLU A 319 -20.74 7.00 19.03
CA GLU A 319 -20.75 8.46 19.07
C GLU A 319 -19.73 9.08 18.09
N LEU A 320 -18.57 8.44 17.93
CA LEU A 320 -17.56 8.89 16.96
C LEU A 320 -18.05 8.68 15.52
N CYS A 321 -18.67 7.53 15.25
CA CYS A 321 -19.24 7.23 13.94
C CYS A 321 -20.41 8.15 13.60
N GLU A 322 -21.27 8.46 14.55
CA GLU A 322 -22.41 9.39 14.38
C GLU A 322 -21.93 10.81 14.06
N LYS A 323 -20.87 11.28 14.73
CA LYS A 323 -20.25 12.56 14.40
C LYS A 323 -19.72 12.60 12.96
N ALA A 324 -19.15 11.48 12.47
CA ALA A 324 -18.68 11.40 11.10
C ALA A 324 -19.85 11.44 10.10
N ILE A 325 -20.97 10.76 10.38
CA ILE A 325 -22.18 10.81 9.55
C ILE A 325 -22.76 12.23 9.53
N SER A 326 -22.91 12.86 10.71
CA SER A 326 -23.42 14.24 10.80
C SER A 326 -22.59 15.26 10.01
N SER A 327 -21.30 15.01 9.83
CA SER A 327 -20.47 15.86 8.97
C SER A 327 -20.86 15.79 7.49
N LEU A 328 -21.43 14.69 7.03
CA LEU A 328 -21.93 14.55 5.65
C LEU A 328 -23.23 15.33 5.43
N GLU A 329 -24.10 15.42 6.45
CA GLU A 329 -25.35 16.21 6.39
C GLU A 329 -25.08 17.70 6.13
N ILE A 330 -23.99 18.24 6.71
CA ILE A 330 -23.55 19.64 6.51
C ILE A 330 -23.18 19.88 5.04
N HIS A 331 -22.80 18.85 4.30
CA HIS A 331 -22.39 18.92 2.89
C HIS A 331 -23.48 18.52 1.90
N GLY A 332 -24.74 18.37 2.34
CA GLY A 332 -25.93 18.27 1.50
C GLY A 332 -26.44 16.86 1.26
N THR A 333 -26.23 15.94 2.20
CA THR A 333 -26.90 14.61 2.20
C THR A 333 -28.18 14.62 3.00
#